data_56821358350b4db813795b9891985101
#
_entry.id   56821358350b4db813795b9891985101
#
_cell.length_a   1.000
_cell.length_b   1.000
_cell.length_c   1.000
_cell.angle_alpha   90.00
_cell.angle_beta   90.00
_cell.angle_gamma   90.00
#
_symmetry.space_group_name_H-M   'P 1'
#
loop_
_entity.id
_entity.type
_entity.pdbx_description
1 polymer ?
#
loop_
_entity_poly.entity_id
_entity_poly.type
_entity_poly.pdbx_seq_one_letter_code
_entity_poly.pdbx_strand_id
1 'polypeptide(L)'
;MDDIVKQALAKWPNVPHCYGWLGLDARGNWYMRDDRTQAQGPFRSAKGSMLRHDKLIDFIHRNYEHDADGQWFFQNGPQRVYVELEAAPLVWRVAQEAAGGFSVAAHTGAPAEVTGCLLDEEGRLYLVAPAGLGLVHTQDVGIAAEAIEQGLWTPEPVQAADLPGRFGHVLSPAERHDGAAA
;
A
#
# COMPACT_ATOMS: atom_id res chain seq x y z
N MET A 1 12.28 -7.16 5.33
CA MET A 1 12.65 -6.60 6.67
C MET A 1 14.16 -6.67 6.86
N ASP A 2 14.79 -5.52 7.19
CA ASP A 2 16.23 -5.40 7.40
C ASP A 2 16.71 -6.18 8.64
N ASP A 3 17.94 -6.71 8.64
CA ASP A 3 18.45 -7.54 9.75
C ASP A 3 18.60 -6.74 11.06
N ILE A 4 18.94 -5.44 10.97
CA ILE A 4 18.99 -4.58 12.16
C ILE A 4 17.61 -4.39 12.80
N VAL A 5 16.55 -4.41 12.01
CA VAL A 5 15.16 -4.32 12.47
C VAL A 5 14.75 -5.64 13.15
N LYS A 6 15.13 -6.80 12.58
CA LYS A 6 14.89 -8.11 13.21
C LYS A 6 15.58 -8.24 14.56
N GLN A 7 16.83 -7.75 14.67
CA GLN A 7 17.58 -7.74 15.93
C GLN A 7 16.90 -6.80 16.98
N ALA A 8 16.44 -5.64 16.57
CA ALA A 8 15.73 -4.71 17.47
C ALA A 8 14.42 -5.31 17.97
N LEU A 9 13.65 -5.96 17.09
CA LEU A 9 12.40 -6.64 17.44
C LEU A 9 12.63 -7.78 18.43
N ALA A 10 13.67 -8.58 18.23
CA ALA A 10 14.06 -9.67 19.16
C ALA A 10 14.47 -9.13 20.54
N LYS A 11 15.14 -7.97 20.58
CA LYS A 11 15.60 -7.35 21.82
C LYS A 11 14.48 -6.65 22.60
N TRP A 12 13.52 -6.05 21.90
CA TRP A 12 12.41 -5.29 22.48
C TRP A 12 11.06 -5.71 21.87
N PRO A 13 10.54 -6.92 22.19
CA PRO A 13 9.35 -7.46 21.52
C PRO A 13 8.02 -6.80 21.92
N ASN A 14 7.99 -6.04 23.01
CA ASN A 14 6.76 -5.50 23.62
C ASN A 14 6.64 -3.97 23.49
N VAL A 15 7.23 -3.38 22.46
CA VAL A 15 7.04 -1.93 22.20
C VAL A 15 5.62 -1.69 21.70
N PRO A 16 4.88 -0.73 22.26
CA PRO A 16 3.53 -0.39 21.81
C PRO A 16 3.51 -0.01 20.33
N HIS A 17 2.50 -0.49 19.62
CA HIS A 17 2.29 -0.15 18.21
C HIS A 17 1.78 1.27 18.04
N CYS A 18 1.96 1.81 16.84
CA CYS A 18 1.58 3.16 16.49
C CYS A 18 0.50 3.13 15.40
N TYR A 19 -0.60 3.86 15.61
CA TYR A 19 -1.73 3.91 14.69
C TYR A 19 -2.02 5.35 14.28
N GLY A 20 -2.45 5.54 13.03
CA GLY A 20 -2.88 6.84 12.52
C GLY A 20 -1.78 7.81 12.11
N TRP A 21 -0.49 7.52 12.39
CA TRP A 21 0.64 8.42 12.16
C TRP A 21 1.23 8.37 10.75
N LEU A 22 1.03 7.31 10.02
CA LEU A 22 1.58 7.09 8.69
C LEU A 22 0.48 6.73 7.70
N GLY A 23 0.49 7.32 6.52
CA GLY A 23 -0.45 7.02 5.45
C GLY A 23 0.22 6.85 4.10
N LEU A 24 -0.40 6.03 3.25
CA LEU A 24 -0.02 5.78 1.86
C LEU A 24 -1.15 6.22 0.94
N ASP A 25 -0.86 7.14 0.02
CA ASP A 25 -1.85 7.61 -0.94
C ASP A 25 -1.98 6.69 -2.17
N ALA A 26 -2.96 6.97 -3.02
CA ALA A 26 -3.24 6.24 -4.24
C ALA A 26 -2.12 6.33 -5.31
N ARG A 27 -1.12 7.16 -5.09
CA ARG A 27 0.03 7.36 -5.97
C ARG A 27 1.35 6.81 -5.42
N GLY A 28 1.31 6.18 -4.23
CA GLY A 28 2.49 5.61 -3.58
C GLY A 28 3.30 6.64 -2.77
N ASN A 29 2.73 7.80 -2.47
CA ASN A 29 3.38 8.79 -1.62
C ASN A 29 3.05 8.52 -0.15
N TRP A 30 4.04 8.72 0.71
CA TRP A 30 3.94 8.57 2.15
C TRP A 30 3.64 9.90 2.83
N TYR A 31 2.81 9.87 3.88
CA TYR A 31 2.41 11.04 4.64
C TYR A 31 2.57 10.80 6.14
N MET A 32 3.14 11.79 6.84
CA MET A 32 3.15 11.86 8.29
C MET A 32 1.94 12.63 8.79
N ARG A 33 1.29 12.09 9.83
CA ARG A 33 0.08 12.64 10.44
C ARG A 33 0.30 12.82 11.93
N ASP A 34 0.54 14.04 12.38
CA ASP A 34 0.60 14.39 13.79
C ASP A 34 -0.80 14.35 14.44
N ASP A 35 -0.87 14.51 15.76
CA ASP A 35 -2.13 14.51 16.51
C ASP A 35 -3.13 15.54 15.99
N ARG A 36 -2.63 16.71 15.56
CA ARG A 36 -3.45 17.77 15.01
C ARG A 36 -4.08 17.36 13.67
N THR A 37 -3.33 16.71 12.83
CA THR A 37 -3.82 16.17 11.55
C THR A 37 -4.82 15.05 11.78
N GLN A 38 -4.54 14.15 12.69
CA GLN A 38 -5.44 13.04 13.03
C GLN A 38 -6.77 13.54 13.58
N ALA A 39 -6.75 14.60 14.41
CA ALA A 39 -7.96 15.23 14.93
C ALA A 39 -8.84 15.91 13.84
N GLN A 40 -8.30 16.16 12.65
CA GLN A 40 -9.06 16.73 11.53
C GLN A 40 -9.88 15.69 10.75
N GLY A 41 -9.64 14.39 10.98
CA GLY A 41 -10.38 13.33 10.35
C GLY A 41 -9.53 12.17 9.80
N PRO A 42 -10.16 11.22 9.09
CA PRO A 42 -9.48 10.07 8.51
C PRO A 42 -8.49 10.46 7.41
N PHE A 43 -7.56 9.58 7.09
CA PHE A 43 -6.47 9.83 6.15
C PHE A 43 -6.93 10.37 4.78
N ARG A 44 -8.03 9.85 4.25
CA ARG A 44 -8.57 10.29 2.95
C ARG A 44 -8.93 11.79 2.92
N SER A 45 -9.35 12.36 4.05
CA SER A 45 -9.73 13.77 4.16
C SER A 45 -8.63 14.65 4.78
N ALA A 46 -7.73 14.08 5.57
CA ALA A 46 -6.67 14.78 6.28
C ALA A 46 -5.34 14.01 6.17
N LYS A 47 -4.66 14.17 5.03
CA LYS A 47 -3.44 13.38 4.72
C LYS A 47 -2.23 13.76 5.57
N GLY A 48 -2.08 15.03 5.93
CA GLY A 48 -0.92 15.53 6.65
C GLY A 48 0.22 15.95 5.74
N SER A 49 1.46 15.76 6.18
CA SER A 49 2.67 16.23 5.49
C SER A 49 3.28 15.11 4.66
N MET A 50 3.44 15.33 3.37
CA MET A 50 4.10 14.38 2.46
C MET A 50 5.57 14.22 2.86
N LEU A 51 6.01 12.97 2.99
CA LEU A 51 7.42 12.63 3.19
C LEU A 51 8.20 12.90 1.90
N ARG A 52 9.37 13.54 2.06
CA ARG A 52 10.28 13.87 0.96
C ARG A 52 11.72 13.43 1.22
N HIS A 53 11.96 12.74 2.33
CA HIS A 53 13.29 12.28 2.72
C HIS A 53 13.53 10.88 2.16
N ASP A 54 14.28 10.80 1.06
CA ASP A 54 14.47 9.56 0.28
C ASP A 54 14.96 8.38 1.13
N LYS A 55 15.96 8.60 2.00
CA LYS A 55 16.49 7.54 2.86
C LYS A 55 15.46 6.97 3.85
N LEU A 56 14.54 7.82 4.32
CA LEU A 56 13.44 7.36 5.18
C LEU A 56 12.41 6.58 4.38
N ILE A 57 12.07 7.06 3.18
CA ILE A 57 11.17 6.37 2.26
C ILE A 57 11.74 4.99 1.90
N ASP A 58 13.01 4.91 1.53
CA ASP A 58 13.69 3.65 1.24
C ASP A 58 13.69 2.69 2.44
N PHE A 59 13.85 3.23 3.65
CA PHE A 59 13.79 2.42 4.87
C PHE A 59 12.38 1.90 5.13
N ILE A 60 11.35 2.72 4.92
CA ILE A 60 9.94 2.29 4.97
C ILE A 60 9.71 1.18 3.96
N HIS A 61 10.11 1.37 2.71
CA HIS A 61 9.90 0.40 1.63
C HIS A 61 10.47 -0.98 1.92
N ARG A 62 11.68 -1.05 2.49
CA ARG A 62 12.32 -2.33 2.84
C ARG A 62 11.69 -3.04 4.04
N ASN A 63 10.94 -2.31 4.85
CA ASN A 63 10.35 -2.81 6.09
C ASN A 63 8.82 -2.67 6.12
N TYR A 64 8.20 -2.67 4.93
CA TYR A 64 6.76 -2.57 4.72
C TYR A 64 6.15 -3.95 4.53
N GLU A 65 5.28 -4.34 5.45
CA GLU A 65 4.70 -5.69 5.52
C GLU A 65 3.25 -5.62 6.03
N HIS A 66 2.56 -6.75 6.06
CA HIS A 66 1.24 -6.87 6.68
C HIS A 66 1.25 -7.97 7.77
N ASP A 67 0.35 -7.84 8.72
CA ASP A 67 0.08 -8.87 9.72
C ASP A 67 -0.95 -9.92 9.23
N ALA A 68 -1.26 -10.89 10.10
CA ALA A 68 -2.23 -11.94 9.79
C ALA A 68 -3.66 -11.43 9.60
N ASP A 69 -3.96 -10.24 10.12
CA ASP A 69 -5.27 -9.59 10.00
C ASP A 69 -5.39 -8.68 8.77
N GLY A 70 -4.35 -8.63 7.93
CA GLY A 70 -4.32 -7.81 6.71
C GLY A 70 -4.07 -6.33 6.98
N GLN A 71 -3.60 -5.97 8.16
CA GLN A 71 -3.19 -4.62 8.49
C GLN A 71 -1.76 -4.40 8.04
N TRP A 72 -1.54 -3.43 7.16
CA TRP A 72 -0.22 -3.10 6.67
C TRP A 72 0.51 -2.15 7.62
N PHE A 73 1.79 -2.38 7.80
CA PHE A 73 2.63 -1.61 8.71
C PHE A 73 4.05 -1.43 8.19
N PHE A 74 4.69 -0.40 8.66
CA PHE A 74 6.12 -0.19 8.57
C PHE A 74 6.77 -0.65 9.88
N GLN A 75 7.72 -1.57 9.81
CA GLN A 75 8.47 -2.02 10.99
C GLN A 75 9.61 -1.03 11.28
N ASN A 76 9.37 -0.14 12.23
CA ASN A 76 10.36 0.85 12.69
C ASN A 76 11.14 0.29 13.90
N GLY A 77 12.23 -0.41 13.63
CA GLY A 77 12.93 -1.14 14.70
C GLY A 77 11.97 -2.13 15.40
N PRO A 78 11.80 -2.05 16.71
CA PRO A 78 10.89 -2.93 17.45
C PRO A 78 9.42 -2.53 17.34
N GLN A 79 9.10 -1.32 16.85
CA GLN A 79 7.75 -0.77 16.79
C GLN A 79 7.10 -1.00 15.43
N ARG A 80 5.86 -1.44 15.41
CA ARG A 80 5.03 -1.37 14.21
C ARG A 80 4.33 -0.02 14.14
N VAL A 81 4.48 0.62 12.97
CA VAL A 81 3.72 1.82 12.61
C VAL A 81 2.71 1.41 11.56
N TYR A 82 1.46 1.27 11.94
CA TYR A 82 0.39 0.86 11.05
C TYR A 82 0.05 1.97 10.06
N VAL A 83 -0.28 1.58 8.83
CA VAL A 83 -0.42 2.49 7.69
C VAL A 83 -1.89 2.66 7.31
N GLU A 84 -2.33 3.91 7.30
CA GLU A 84 -3.62 4.30 6.74
C GLU A 84 -3.54 4.30 5.21
N LEU A 85 -4.46 3.61 4.54
CA LEU A 85 -4.46 3.44 3.10
C LEU A 85 -5.55 4.30 2.43
N GLU A 86 -5.19 5.04 1.39
CA GLU A 86 -6.18 5.77 0.60
C GLU A 86 -6.97 4.83 -0.33
N ALA A 87 -6.33 3.85 -0.96
CA ALA A 87 -6.96 2.96 -1.93
C ALA A 87 -6.60 1.48 -1.72
N ALA A 88 -5.34 1.13 -1.79
CA ALA A 88 -4.84 -0.24 -1.71
C ALA A 88 -3.47 -0.26 -1.01
N PRO A 89 -3.04 -1.41 -0.50
CA PRO A 89 -1.74 -1.51 0.19
C PRO A 89 -0.54 -1.35 -0.74
N LEU A 90 -0.71 -1.61 -2.03
CA LEU A 90 0.35 -1.45 -3.03
C LEU A 90 -0.09 -0.46 -4.11
N VAL A 91 0.88 0.21 -4.71
CA VAL A 91 0.69 1.02 -5.92
C VAL A 91 1.64 0.46 -6.97
N TRP A 92 1.07 0.01 -8.10
CA TRP A 92 1.83 -0.61 -9.16
C TRP A 92 2.33 0.41 -10.17
N ARG A 93 3.61 0.34 -10.47
CA ARG A 93 4.23 1.00 -11.62
C ARG A 93 4.30 0.01 -12.76
N VAL A 94 3.81 0.41 -13.91
CA VAL A 94 3.80 -0.40 -15.14
C VAL A 94 4.70 0.26 -16.16
N ALA A 95 5.58 -0.52 -16.76
CA ALA A 95 6.46 -0.03 -17.81
C ALA A 95 6.46 -0.99 -19.02
N GLN A 96 6.64 -0.43 -20.20
CA GLN A 96 6.85 -1.21 -21.41
C GLN A 96 8.35 -1.50 -21.56
N GLU A 97 8.68 -2.75 -21.81
CA GLU A 97 10.06 -3.19 -21.96
C GLU A 97 10.57 -2.96 -23.39
N ALA A 98 11.85 -2.56 -23.53
CA ALA A 98 12.47 -2.31 -24.82
C ALA A 98 12.48 -3.53 -25.77
N ALA A 99 12.50 -4.74 -25.19
CA ALA A 99 12.43 -6.01 -25.92
C ALA A 99 11.01 -6.45 -26.27
N GLY A 100 10.01 -5.64 -25.92
CA GLY A 100 8.59 -5.98 -25.97
C GLY A 100 8.10 -6.64 -24.68
N GLY A 101 6.82 -6.46 -24.37
CA GLY A 101 6.21 -6.90 -23.11
C GLY A 101 6.12 -5.78 -22.09
N PHE A 102 5.67 -6.14 -20.89
CA PHE A 102 5.40 -5.20 -19.80
C PHE A 102 6.01 -5.71 -18.50
N SER A 103 6.57 -4.82 -17.72
CA SER A 103 7.01 -5.09 -16.34
C SER A 103 6.14 -4.35 -15.35
N VAL A 104 5.97 -4.96 -14.18
CA VAL A 104 5.22 -4.39 -13.06
C VAL A 104 6.09 -4.43 -11.81
N ALA A 105 6.14 -3.31 -11.10
CA ALA A 105 6.81 -3.23 -9.80
C ALA A 105 5.93 -2.44 -8.82
N ALA A 106 6.00 -2.77 -7.54
CA ALA A 106 5.35 -2.00 -6.49
C ALA A 106 6.03 -0.63 -6.32
N HIS A 107 5.32 0.31 -5.69
CA HIS A 107 5.90 1.60 -5.28
C HIS A 107 7.15 1.44 -4.39
N THR A 108 7.31 0.29 -3.74
CA THR A 108 8.51 -0.08 -2.97
C THR A 108 9.70 -0.53 -3.83
N GLY A 109 9.49 -0.65 -5.15
CA GLY A 109 10.50 -1.15 -6.10
C GLY A 109 10.52 -2.67 -6.27
N ALA A 110 9.72 -3.43 -5.51
CA ALA A 110 9.67 -4.88 -5.63
C ALA A 110 8.98 -5.28 -6.96
N PRO A 111 9.61 -6.11 -7.79
CA PRO A 111 8.97 -6.61 -9.02
C PRO A 111 7.80 -7.54 -8.69
N ALA A 112 6.82 -7.58 -9.59
CA ALA A 112 5.62 -8.39 -9.40
C ALA A 112 5.22 -9.14 -10.66
N GLU A 113 4.72 -10.35 -10.46
CA GLU A 113 4.03 -11.14 -11.49
C GLU A 113 2.52 -10.95 -11.32
N VAL A 114 1.87 -10.44 -12.36
CA VAL A 114 0.43 -10.16 -12.35
C VAL A 114 -0.36 -11.44 -12.48
N THR A 115 -1.23 -11.71 -11.51
CA THR A 115 -2.12 -12.89 -11.49
C THR A 115 -3.58 -12.54 -11.69
N GLY A 116 -3.95 -11.26 -11.63
CA GLY A 116 -5.32 -10.78 -11.86
C GLY A 116 -5.36 -9.29 -12.18
N CYS A 117 -6.44 -8.89 -12.83
CA CYS A 117 -6.69 -7.51 -13.24
C CYS A 117 -8.14 -7.16 -12.93
N LEU A 118 -8.39 -6.03 -12.30
CA LEU A 118 -9.71 -5.58 -11.85
C LEU A 118 -9.94 -4.13 -12.28
N LEU A 119 -11.19 -3.81 -12.58
CA LEU A 119 -11.62 -2.45 -12.92
C LEU A 119 -12.82 -2.10 -12.04
N ASP A 120 -12.71 -1.03 -11.26
CA ASP A 120 -13.80 -0.61 -10.39
C ASP A 120 -14.79 0.32 -11.11
N GLU A 121 -15.86 0.67 -10.40
CA GLU A 121 -16.96 1.52 -10.89
C GLU A 121 -16.53 2.96 -11.21
N GLU A 122 -15.37 3.39 -10.71
CA GLU A 122 -14.78 4.71 -10.99
C GLU A 122 -13.77 4.68 -12.13
N GLY A 123 -13.55 3.49 -12.74
CA GLY A 123 -12.57 3.29 -13.80
C GLY A 123 -11.12 3.18 -13.30
N ARG A 124 -10.91 2.88 -12.02
CA ARG A 124 -9.59 2.64 -11.46
C ARG A 124 -9.17 1.19 -11.72
N LEU A 125 -7.95 1.03 -12.19
CA LEU A 125 -7.38 -0.26 -12.54
C LEU A 125 -6.53 -0.80 -11.39
N TYR A 126 -6.81 -2.03 -10.99
CA TYR A 126 -6.05 -2.75 -9.97
C TYR A 126 -5.43 -4.01 -10.57
N LEU A 127 -4.24 -4.32 -10.09
CA LEU A 127 -3.59 -5.60 -10.40
C LEU A 127 -3.39 -6.39 -9.12
N VAL A 128 -3.53 -7.70 -9.25
CA VAL A 128 -3.30 -8.68 -8.19
C VAL A 128 -1.97 -9.36 -8.44
N ALA A 129 -1.16 -9.50 -7.41
CA ALA A 129 0.09 -10.25 -7.44
C ALA A 129 0.22 -11.07 -6.15
N PRO A 130 1.18 -12.00 -6.04
CA PRO A 130 1.42 -12.75 -4.80
C PRO A 130 1.65 -11.85 -3.57
N ALA A 131 2.19 -10.66 -3.76
CA ALA A 131 2.40 -9.67 -2.71
C ALA A 131 1.11 -8.99 -2.23
N GLY A 132 0.02 -9.06 -2.97
CA GLY A 132 -1.27 -8.48 -2.65
C GLY A 132 -1.92 -7.69 -3.77
N LEU A 133 -2.99 -6.97 -3.41
CA LEU A 133 -3.70 -6.05 -4.29
C LEU A 133 -2.98 -4.70 -4.35
N GLY A 134 -2.90 -4.12 -5.54
CA GLY A 134 -2.43 -2.75 -5.71
C GLY A 134 -3.20 -1.99 -6.78
N LEU A 135 -3.22 -0.68 -6.62
CA LEU A 135 -3.77 0.26 -7.61
C LEU A 135 -2.69 0.59 -8.64
N VAL A 136 -3.02 0.56 -9.92
CA VAL A 136 -2.12 1.07 -10.96
C VAL A 136 -1.94 2.58 -10.83
N HIS A 137 -0.69 3.03 -10.80
CA HIS A 137 -0.37 4.45 -10.72
C HIS A 137 -1.01 5.22 -11.88
N THR A 138 -1.60 6.36 -11.61
CA THR A 138 -2.37 7.15 -12.60
C THR A 138 -1.57 7.51 -13.85
N GLN A 139 -0.26 7.67 -13.75
CA GLN A 139 0.61 7.95 -14.90
C GLN A 139 0.81 6.74 -15.82
N ASP A 140 0.59 5.53 -15.32
CA ASP A 140 0.89 4.29 -16.03
C ASP A 140 -0.38 3.59 -16.56
N VAL A 141 -1.56 4.18 -16.33
CA VAL A 141 -2.84 3.60 -16.79
C VAL A 141 -2.88 3.41 -18.31
N GLY A 142 -2.29 4.35 -19.09
CA GLY A 142 -2.20 4.20 -20.55
C GLY A 142 -1.37 2.98 -20.96
N ILE A 143 -0.23 2.75 -20.31
CA ILE A 143 0.63 1.57 -20.57
C ILE A 143 -0.09 0.29 -20.17
N ALA A 144 -0.79 0.29 -19.03
CA ALA A 144 -1.59 -0.84 -18.59
C ALA A 144 -2.75 -1.14 -19.56
N ALA A 145 -3.38 -0.12 -20.14
CA ALA A 145 -4.41 -0.28 -21.17
C ALA A 145 -3.86 -0.98 -22.43
N GLU A 146 -2.65 -0.65 -22.86
CA GLU A 146 -1.99 -1.35 -23.98
C GLU A 146 -1.78 -2.84 -23.68
N ALA A 147 -1.40 -3.20 -22.46
CA ALA A 147 -1.26 -4.61 -22.04
C ALA A 147 -2.61 -5.34 -22.08
N ILE A 148 -3.70 -4.67 -21.70
CA ILE A 148 -5.07 -5.21 -21.81
C ILE A 148 -5.48 -5.39 -23.26
N GLU A 149 -5.24 -4.41 -24.14
CA GLU A 149 -5.52 -4.48 -25.56
C GLU A 149 -4.75 -5.61 -26.26
N GLN A 150 -3.54 -5.90 -25.82
CA GLN A 150 -2.74 -7.04 -26.29
C GLN A 150 -3.18 -8.39 -25.69
N GLY A 151 -4.19 -8.39 -24.81
CA GLY A 151 -4.74 -9.61 -24.21
C GLY A 151 -3.89 -10.20 -23.08
N LEU A 152 -2.91 -9.46 -22.56
CA LEU A 152 -2.09 -9.91 -21.43
C LEU A 152 -2.91 -9.96 -20.14
N TRP A 153 -3.74 -8.96 -19.94
CA TRP A 153 -4.60 -8.84 -18.76
C TRP A 153 -6.05 -8.67 -19.20
N THR A 154 -6.96 -9.32 -18.48
CA THR A 154 -8.41 -9.20 -18.70
C THR A 154 -9.03 -8.60 -17.45
N PRO A 155 -9.49 -7.33 -17.49
CA PRO A 155 -10.06 -6.68 -16.32
C PRO A 155 -11.42 -7.29 -15.95
N GLU A 156 -11.56 -7.71 -14.72
CA GLU A 156 -12.83 -8.13 -14.11
C GLU A 156 -13.48 -6.92 -13.45
N PRO A 157 -14.78 -6.65 -13.69
CA PRO A 157 -15.51 -5.59 -12.99
C PRO A 157 -15.62 -5.89 -11.50
N VAL A 158 -15.42 -4.88 -10.66
CA VAL A 158 -15.51 -4.99 -9.20
C VAL A 158 -16.05 -3.70 -8.60
N GLN A 159 -16.67 -3.78 -7.41
CA GLN A 159 -16.96 -2.60 -6.61
C GLN A 159 -15.76 -2.30 -5.70
N ALA A 160 -15.32 -1.03 -5.66
CA ALA A 160 -14.19 -0.61 -4.83
C ALA A 160 -14.40 -0.96 -3.34
N ALA A 161 -15.64 -0.87 -2.86
CA ALA A 161 -16.01 -1.20 -1.49
C ALA A 161 -15.79 -2.68 -1.12
N ASP A 162 -15.79 -3.59 -2.10
CA ASP A 162 -15.62 -5.03 -1.87
C ASP A 162 -14.14 -5.45 -1.81
N LEU A 163 -13.23 -4.61 -2.32
CA LEU A 163 -11.80 -4.93 -2.43
C LEU A 163 -11.13 -5.27 -1.09
N PRO A 164 -11.35 -4.51 0.01
CA PRO A 164 -10.74 -4.84 1.29
C PRO A 164 -11.15 -6.23 1.80
N GLY A 165 -12.45 -6.56 1.73
CA GLY A 165 -12.95 -7.86 2.13
C GLY A 165 -12.47 -9.01 1.23
N ARG A 166 -12.46 -8.80 -0.09
CA ARG A 166 -12.05 -9.81 -1.07
C ARG A 166 -10.56 -10.14 -1.00
N PHE A 167 -9.72 -9.15 -0.74
CA PHE A 167 -8.25 -9.30 -0.72
C PHE A 167 -7.65 -9.25 0.68
N GLY A 168 -8.47 -9.18 1.72
CA GLY A 168 -8.06 -9.32 3.10
C GLY A 168 -7.15 -8.19 3.59
N HIS A 169 -7.33 -6.95 3.11
CA HIS A 169 -6.57 -5.82 3.61
C HIS A 169 -7.45 -4.82 4.37
N VAL A 170 -6.86 -4.08 5.29
CA VAL A 170 -7.53 -3.08 6.13
C VAL A 170 -7.12 -1.68 5.67
N LEU A 171 -8.11 -0.83 5.33
CA LEU A 171 -7.84 0.55 4.88
C LEU A 171 -7.44 1.46 6.04
N SER A 172 -8.06 1.32 7.21
CA SER A 172 -7.75 2.11 8.40
C SER A 172 -7.51 1.21 9.62
N PRO A 173 -6.24 0.86 9.89
CA PRO A 173 -5.89 0.19 11.13
C PRO A 173 -6.22 0.99 12.39
N ALA A 174 -6.17 2.34 12.33
CA ALA A 174 -6.53 3.20 13.46
C ALA A 174 -8.01 3.06 13.82
N GLU A 175 -8.93 3.15 12.85
CA GLU A 175 -10.36 2.97 13.09
C GLU A 175 -10.69 1.57 13.64
N ARG A 176 -10.02 0.54 13.12
CA ARG A 176 -10.17 -0.83 13.61
C ARG A 176 -9.69 -0.97 15.05
N HIS A 177 -8.57 -0.34 15.40
CA HIS A 177 -8.00 -0.37 16.75
C HIS A 177 -8.91 0.33 17.75
N ASP A 178 -9.40 1.52 17.42
CA ASP A 178 -10.30 2.31 18.28
C ASP A 178 -11.65 1.62 18.45
N GLY A 179 -12.18 0.99 17.41
CA GLY A 179 -13.42 0.21 17.46
C GLY A 179 -13.31 -1.08 18.30
N ALA A 180 -12.11 -1.63 18.46
CA ALA A 180 -11.87 -2.80 19.32
C ALA A 180 -11.66 -2.43 20.80
N ALA A 181 -11.37 -1.16 21.08
CA ALA A 181 -11.15 -0.64 22.43
C ALA A 181 -12.43 -0.07 23.09
N ALA A 182 -13.51 0.07 22.32
CA ALA A 182 -14.82 0.55 22.76
C ALA A 182 -15.77 -0.60 23.10
#